data_e585aaa3cf0d4494db535c3faa8b0dde
#
_entry.id   e585aaa3cf0d4494db535c3faa8b0dde
#
_cell.length_a   1.000
_cell.length_b   1.000
_cell.length_c   1.000
_cell.angle_alpha   90.00
_cell.angle_beta   90.00
_cell.angle_gamma   90.00
#
_symmetry.space_group_name_H-M   'P 1'
#
loop_
_entity.id
_entity.type
_entity.pdbx_description
1 polymer ?
#
loop_
_entity_poly.entity_id
_entity_poly.type
_entity_poly.pdbx_seq_one_letter_code
_entity_poly.pdbx_strand_id
1 'polypeptide(L)'
;MNLKIEIDAGSGFCFGVTTAIRKAEEELAAGKTLYCLGDIVHNGMEVERLHNQGLVTIDHEQLKQLHHAKVLLRAHGEPPSTYEVARQNDIEIIDATCPVVLALQRRIKKQYDNDPSAQIVIFGKNGHAEVLGLVGQTAQHAIVIEKFDDVKHLDFNRNIYLYSQTTKSLDEFHRIIDYIQSHIAPTATFRSFDTICRQVANRMPNIAEFAKHHDVILFVSGRKSSNGKEIGRAHV
;
A
#
# COMPACT_ATOMS: atom_id res chain seq x y z
N MET A 1 33.72 26.05 10.94
CA MET A 1 32.95 25.62 9.76
C MET A 1 31.49 25.90 10.06
N ASN A 2 30.85 26.79 9.32
CA ASN A 2 29.42 27.07 9.53
C ASN A 2 28.62 26.19 8.58
N LEU A 3 27.90 25.21 9.13
CA LEU A 3 27.00 24.33 8.37
C LEU A 3 25.62 24.95 8.34
N LYS A 4 25.02 25.06 7.15
CA LYS A 4 23.60 25.36 6.98
C LYS A 4 22.87 24.01 6.86
N ILE A 5 21.94 23.75 7.77
CA ILE A 5 21.12 22.54 7.74
C ILE A 5 19.74 22.94 7.27
N GLU A 6 19.22 22.21 6.28
CA GLU A 6 17.88 22.39 5.74
C GLU A 6 17.17 21.04 5.70
N ILE A 7 15.87 21.03 6.04
CA ILE A 7 15.04 19.83 6.00
C ILE A 7 14.11 19.96 4.79
N ASP A 8 14.14 18.98 3.89
CA ASP A 8 13.21 18.93 2.77
C ASP A 8 11.76 18.93 3.26
N ALA A 9 10.98 19.95 2.86
CA ALA A 9 9.57 20.08 3.22
C ALA A 9 8.69 18.92 2.71
N GLY A 10 9.13 18.19 1.68
CA GLY A 10 8.49 16.98 1.18
C GLY A 10 8.88 15.71 1.93
N SER A 11 9.75 15.79 2.95
CA SER A 11 10.19 14.66 3.76
C SER A 11 9.13 14.17 4.75
N GLY A 12 9.37 13.00 5.36
CA GLY A 12 8.51 12.44 6.40
C GLY A 12 7.46 11.43 5.88
N PHE A 13 6.53 11.11 6.75
CA PHE A 13 5.42 10.21 6.42
C PHE A 13 4.39 10.89 5.53
N CYS A 14 3.78 10.12 4.62
CA CYS A 14 2.66 10.62 3.82
C CYS A 14 1.40 10.79 4.69
N PHE A 15 0.41 11.55 4.18
CA PHE A 15 -0.81 11.84 4.93
C PHE A 15 -1.58 10.58 5.36
N GLY A 16 -1.54 9.50 4.56
CA GLY A 16 -2.18 8.23 4.92
C GLY A 16 -1.56 7.61 6.17
N VAL A 17 -0.24 7.63 6.27
CA VAL A 17 0.50 7.13 7.45
C VAL A 17 0.30 8.04 8.65
N THR A 18 0.42 9.36 8.49
CA THR A 18 0.23 10.31 9.60
C THR A 18 -1.19 10.25 10.15
N THR A 19 -2.20 10.04 9.29
CA THR A 19 -3.59 9.84 9.73
C THR A 19 -3.76 8.58 10.55
N ALA A 20 -3.12 7.47 10.15
CA ALA A 20 -3.19 6.22 10.91
C ALA A 20 -2.53 6.35 12.29
N ILE A 21 -1.35 6.99 12.35
CA ILE A 21 -0.64 7.27 13.61
C ILE A 21 -1.51 8.15 14.52
N ARG A 22 -2.04 9.25 14.01
CA ARG A 22 -2.90 10.16 14.79
C ARG A 22 -4.13 9.45 15.35
N LYS A 23 -4.82 8.62 14.56
CA LYS A 23 -5.96 7.82 15.05
C LYS A 23 -5.54 6.86 16.17
N ALA A 24 -4.37 6.21 16.04
CA ALA A 24 -3.85 5.36 17.11
C ALA A 24 -3.58 6.15 18.39
N GLU A 25 -2.95 7.31 18.29
CA GLU A 25 -2.65 8.18 19.44
C GLU A 25 -3.94 8.69 20.14
N GLU A 26 -4.93 9.10 19.35
CA GLU A 26 -6.22 9.55 19.89
C GLU A 26 -6.92 8.44 20.70
N GLU A 27 -6.92 7.21 20.19
CA GLU A 27 -7.53 6.06 20.89
C GLU A 27 -6.72 5.65 22.13
N LEU A 28 -5.38 5.64 22.04
CA LEU A 28 -4.52 5.33 23.18
C LEU A 28 -4.63 6.37 24.29
N ALA A 29 -4.75 7.65 23.95
CA ALA A 29 -4.97 8.73 24.92
C ALA A 29 -6.29 8.60 25.69
N ALA A 30 -7.30 7.92 25.10
CA ALA A 30 -8.55 7.60 25.79
C ALA A 30 -8.41 6.45 26.81
N GLY A 31 -7.22 5.90 27.00
CA GLY A 31 -6.88 4.92 28.05
C GLY A 31 -7.41 3.50 27.81
N LYS A 32 -7.78 3.16 26.57
CA LYS A 32 -8.26 1.82 26.20
C LYS A 32 -7.15 1.03 25.51
N THR A 33 -7.17 -0.28 25.67
CA THR A 33 -6.30 -1.18 24.89
C THR A 33 -6.67 -1.08 23.42
N LEU A 34 -5.71 -0.76 22.57
CA LEU A 34 -5.88 -0.72 21.12
C LEU A 34 -4.99 -1.78 20.47
N TYR A 35 -5.60 -2.63 19.68
CA TYR A 35 -4.88 -3.57 18.83
C TYR A 35 -4.67 -2.96 17.45
N CYS A 36 -3.57 -3.31 16.78
CA CYS A 36 -3.31 -2.91 15.39
C CYS A 36 -3.03 -4.16 14.55
N LEU A 37 -3.77 -4.34 13.47
CA LEU A 37 -3.60 -5.47 12.58
C LEU A 37 -2.36 -5.28 11.70
N GLY A 38 -1.26 -5.91 12.11
CA GLY A 38 0.09 -5.74 11.57
C GLY A 38 0.77 -4.43 12.01
N ASP A 39 2.04 -4.26 11.62
CA ASP A 39 2.80 -3.05 11.95
C ASP A 39 2.12 -1.82 11.35
N ILE A 40 1.81 -0.82 12.16
CA ILE A 40 1.10 0.40 11.74
C ILE A 40 1.84 1.14 10.61
N VAL A 41 3.16 1.07 10.63
CA VAL A 41 4.07 1.66 9.63
C VAL A 41 5.35 0.83 9.52
N HIS A 42 6.01 0.89 8.35
CA HIS A 42 7.30 0.18 8.14
C HIS A 42 8.49 0.94 8.75
N ASN A 43 8.34 1.43 9.95
CA ASN A 43 9.39 2.11 10.74
C ASN A 43 9.38 1.55 12.16
N GLY A 44 10.41 0.77 12.52
CA GLY A 44 10.50 0.10 13.81
C GLY A 44 10.50 1.05 15.01
N MET A 45 11.13 2.22 14.91
CA MET A 45 11.15 3.22 15.97
C MET A 45 9.74 3.76 16.27
N GLU A 46 8.95 4.00 15.23
CA GLU A 46 7.58 4.49 15.39
C GLU A 46 6.64 3.39 15.92
N VAL A 47 6.83 2.15 15.46
CA VAL A 47 6.10 1.00 16.01
C VAL A 47 6.41 0.82 17.49
N GLU A 48 7.69 0.91 17.89
CA GLU A 48 8.11 0.82 19.29
C GLU A 48 7.56 1.98 20.13
N ARG A 49 7.58 3.21 19.61
CA ARG A 49 7.01 4.39 20.28
C ARG A 49 5.53 4.18 20.63
N LEU A 50 4.73 3.72 19.66
CA LEU A 50 3.30 3.46 19.87
C LEU A 50 3.06 2.24 20.75
N HIS A 51 3.91 1.20 20.67
CA HIS A 51 3.86 0.06 21.57
C HIS A 51 4.07 0.49 23.03
N ASN A 52 5.03 1.38 23.29
CA ASN A 52 5.27 1.93 24.63
C ASN A 52 4.09 2.80 25.14
N GLN A 53 3.21 3.25 24.25
CA GLN A 53 1.96 3.93 24.59
C GLN A 53 0.76 2.97 24.77
N GLY A 54 0.96 1.66 24.55
CA GLY A 54 -0.06 0.64 24.75
C GLY A 54 -0.67 0.05 23.47
N LEU A 55 -0.16 0.38 22.27
CA LEU A 55 -0.57 -0.27 21.02
C LEU A 55 -0.07 -1.71 20.96
N VAL A 56 -0.96 -2.66 20.73
CA VAL A 56 -0.63 -4.08 20.61
C VAL A 56 -0.73 -4.51 19.16
N THR A 57 0.38 -4.86 18.54
CA THR A 57 0.38 -5.40 17.17
C THR A 57 -0.08 -6.86 17.18
N ILE A 58 -1.05 -7.19 16.33
CA ILE A 58 -1.60 -8.54 16.15
C ILE A 58 -1.55 -8.97 14.69
N ASP A 59 -1.61 -10.27 14.46
CA ASP A 59 -1.81 -10.87 13.14
C ASP A 59 -3.27 -11.29 12.89
N HIS A 60 -3.55 -11.84 11.69
CA HIS A 60 -4.91 -12.27 11.32
C HIS A 60 -5.38 -13.49 12.12
N GLU A 61 -4.50 -14.36 12.59
CA GLU A 61 -4.89 -15.51 13.43
C GLU A 61 -5.27 -15.03 14.84
N GLN A 62 -4.54 -14.08 15.38
CA GLN A 62 -4.88 -13.44 16.65
C GLN A 62 -6.19 -12.64 16.54
N LEU A 63 -6.41 -11.95 15.40
CA LEU A 63 -7.68 -11.23 15.16
C LEU A 63 -8.91 -12.16 15.27
N LYS A 64 -8.82 -13.38 14.71
CA LYS A 64 -9.91 -14.38 14.78
C LYS A 64 -10.26 -14.83 16.19
N GLN A 65 -9.32 -14.68 17.13
CA GLN A 65 -9.48 -15.09 18.51
C GLN A 65 -9.93 -13.92 19.42
N LEU A 66 -9.86 -12.69 18.95
CA LEU A 66 -10.32 -11.53 19.70
C LEU A 66 -11.84 -11.42 19.65
N HIS A 67 -12.41 -11.00 20.78
CA HIS A 67 -13.83 -10.67 20.91
C HIS A 67 -13.99 -9.37 21.71
N HIS A 68 -15.02 -8.57 21.39
CA HIS A 68 -15.34 -7.32 22.09
C HIS A 68 -14.14 -6.38 22.24
N ALA A 69 -13.26 -6.35 21.23
CA ALA A 69 -12.02 -5.59 21.24
C ALA A 69 -12.08 -4.41 20.26
N LYS A 70 -11.12 -3.49 20.40
CA LYS A 70 -10.94 -2.38 19.46
C LYS A 70 -9.69 -2.61 18.62
N VAL A 71 -9.83 -2.63 17.30
CA VAL A 71 -8.75 -2.93 16.37
C VAL A 71 -8.59 -1.84 15.32
N LEU A 72 -7.41 -1.28 15.20
CA LEU A 72 -7.03 -0.34 14.16
C LEU A 72 -6.58 -1.10 12.91
N LEU A 73 -7.21 -0.80 11.78
CA LEU A 73 -6.74 -1.20 10.45
C LEU A 73 -5.85 -0.11 9.89
N ARG A 74 -4.64 -0.49 9.54
CA ARG A 74 -3.59 0.44 9.06
C ARG A 74 -3.85 0.99 7.66
N ALA A 75 -3.03 1.94 7.21
CA ALA A 75 -3.19 2.66 5.94
C ALA A 75 -3.21 1.77 4.67
N HIS A 76 -2.75 0.54 4.75
CA HIS A 76 -2.65 -0.40 3.63
C HIS A 76 -4.00 -0.99 3.18
N GLY A 77 -5.04 -0.91 4.02
CA GLY A 77 -6.34 -1.53 3.78
C GLY A 77 -6.33 -3.04 3.99
N GLU A 78 -7.51 -3.60 4.14
CA GLU A 78 -7.73 -5.01 4.41
C GLU A 78 -8.75 -5.61 3.43
N PRO A 79 -8.75 -6.95 3.21
CA PRO A 79 -9.77 -7.61 2.41
C PRO A 79 -11.14 -7.62 3.13
N PRO A 80 -12.25 -7.80 2.40
CA PRO A 80 -13.59 -7.89 2.99
C PRO A 80 -13.72 -8.94 4.10
N SER A 81 -12.98 -10.04 4.01
CA SER A 81 -12.97 -11.10 5.03
C SER A 81 -12.50 -10.62 6.41
N THR A 82 -11.61 -9.64 6.48
CA THR A 82 -11.19 -9.06 7.77
C THR A 82 -12.33 -8.34 8.47
N TYR A 83 -13.12 -7.58 7.72
CA TYR A 83 -14.31 -6.90 8.27
C TYR A 83 -15.41 -7.89 8.68
N GLU A 84 -15.53 -9.01 7.95
CA GLU A 84 -16.47 -10.08 8.31
C GLU A 84 -16.09 -10.73 9.65
N VAL A 85 -14.82 -11.08 9.84
CA VAL A 85 -14.31 -11.60 11.13
C VAL A 85 -14.57 -10.59 12.26
N ALA A 86 -14.29 -9.31 12.02
CA ALA A 86 -14.52 -8.28 13.03
C ALA A 86 -15.98 -8.19 13.43
N ARG A 87 -16.90 -8.26 12.47
CA ARG A 87 -18.36 -8.24 12.72
C ARG A 87 -18.82 -9.47 13.51
N GLN A 88 -18.33 -10.66 13.15
CA GLN A 88 -18.69 -11.93 13.83
C GLN A 88 -18.23 -11.96 15.29
N ASN A 89 -17.10 -11.31 15.58
CA ASN A 89 -16.47 -11.31 16.89
C ASN A 89 -16.79 -10.04 17.73
N ASP A 90 -17.71 -9.20 17.26
CA ASP A 90 -18.05 -7.92 17.91
C ASP A 90 -16.81 -7.04 18.18
N ILE A 91 -15.98 -6.90 17.17
CA ILE A 91 -14.78 -6.08 17.20
C ILE A 91 -15.09 -4.69 16.62
N GLU A 92 -14.82 -3.64 17.41
CA GLU A 92 -14.87 -2.25 16.94
C GLU A 92 -13.68 -1.94 16.04
N ILE A 93 -13.93 -1.63 14.77
CA ILE A 93 -12.88 -1.28 13.81
C ILE A 93 -12.63 0.22 13.79
N ILE A 94 -11.38 0.62 14.02
CA ILE A 94 -10.85 1.95 13.70
C ILE A 94 -10.18 1.87 12.33
N ASP A 95 -10.94 2.17 11.29
CA ASP A 95 -10.40 2.08 9.93
C ASP A 95 -9.54 3.31 9.61
N ALA A 96 -8.23 3.09 9.52
CA ALA A 96 -7.24 4.10 9.11
C ALA A 96 -6.71 3.86 7.69
N THR A 97 -7.42 3.07 6.89
CA THR A 97 -7.05 2.84 5.49
C THR A 97 -6.92 4.15 4.72
N CYS A 98 -5.83 4.30 4.00
CA CYS A 98 -5.60 5.49 3.17
C CYS A 98 -6.74 5.66 2.15
N PRO A 99 -7.31 6.87 1.99
CA PRO A 99 -8.38 7.12 1.01
C PRO A 99 -8.00 6.72 -0.42
N VAL A 100 -6.72 6.84 -0.79
CA VAL A 100 -6.22 6.40 -2.11
C VAL A 100 -6.37 4.88 -2.26
N VAL A 101 -6.02 4.12 -1.23
CA VAL A 101 -6.17 2.66 -1.22
C VAL A 101 -7.65 2.26 -1.22
N LEU A 102 -8.50 2.93 -0.44
CA LEU A 102 -9.95 2.67 -0.44
C LEU A 102 -10.57 2.92 -1.82
N ALA A 103 -10.17 4.00 -2.49
CA ALA A 103 -10.64 4.31 -3.84
C ALA A 103 -10.21 3.22 -4.84
N LEU A 104 -8.98 2.71 -4.71
CA LEU A 104 -8.46 1.62 -5.53
C LEU A 104 -9.23 0.31 -5.27
N GLN A 105 -9.45 -0.07 -4.03
CA GLN A 105 -10.23 -1.25 -3.65
C GLN A 105 -11.65 -1.21 -4.26
N ARG A 106 -12.34 -0.07 -4.11
CA ARG A 106 -13.69 0.12 -4.68
C ARG A 106 -13.69 0.02 -6.20
N ARG A 107 -12.67 0.55 -6.88
CA ARG A 107 -12.53 0.48 -8.34
C ARG A 107 -12.33 -0.96 -8.80
N ILE A 108 -11.44 -1.71 -8.16
CA ILE A 108 -11.19 -3.12 -8.45
C ILE A 108 -12.46 -3.96 -8.22
N LYS A 109 -13.11 -3.78 -7.06
CA LYS A 109 -14.38 -4.47 -6.75
C LYS A 109 -15.44 -4.23 -7.82
N LYS A 110 -15.68 -2.96 -8.17
CA LYS A 110 -16.64 -2.59 -9.20
C LYS A 110 -16.31 -3.21 -10.56
N GLN A 111 -15.02 -3.24 -10.94
CA GLN A 111 -14.60 -3.83 -12.20
C GLN A 111 -14.81 -5.34 -12.22
N TYR A 112 -14.48 -6.02 -11.13
CA TYR A 112 -14.69 -7.45 -10.99
C TYR A 112 -16.17 -7.82 -11.03
N ASP A 113 -17.03 -7.06 -10.35
CA ASP A 113 -18.49 -7.29 -10.36
C ASP A 113 -19.10 -7.06 -11.75
N ASN A 114 -18.57 -6.11 -12.53
CA ASN A 114 -19.06 -5.81 -13.88
C ASN A 114 -18.61 -6.84 -14.92
N ASP A 115 -17.44 -7.44 -14.78
CA ASP A 115 -16.88 -8.43 -15.71
C ASP A 115 -16.10 -9.53 -14.93
N PRO A 116 -16.82 -10.49 -14.31
CA PRO A 116 -16.17 -11.55 -13.55
C PRO A 116 -15.34 -12.51 -14.42
N SER A 117 -15.54 -12.48 -15.75
CA SER A 117 -14.78 -13.30 -16.68
C SER A 117 -13.43 -12.71 -17.07
N ALA A 118 -13.24 -11.42 -16.85
CA ALA A 118 -11.98 -10.75 -17.13
C ALA A 118 -10.87 -11.13 -16.16
N GLN A 119 -9.64 -10.92 -16.59
CA GLN A 119 -8.48 -10.99 -15.73
C GLN A 119 -8.28 -9.62 -15.05
N ILE A 120 -8.53 -9.56 -13.74
CA ILE A 120 -8.07 -8.43 -12.91
C ILE A 120 -6.61 -8.69 -12.57
N VAL A 121 -5.73 -7.84 -13.07
CA VAL A 121 -4.28 -7.96 -12.88
C VAL A 121 -3.79 -6.86 -11.96
N ILE A 122 -3.01 -7.22 -10.95
CA ILE A 122 -2.44 -6.29 -9.96
C ILE A 122 -0.93 -6.36 -10.04
N PHE A 123 -0.30 -5.29 -10.53
CA PHE A 123 1.15 -5.14 -10.44
C PHE A 123 1.52 -4.76 -9.01
N GLY A 124 2.06 -5.71 -8.25
CA GLY A 124 2.30 -5.56 -6.83
C GLY A 124 3.20 -6.65 -6.26
N LYS A 125 3.57 -6.51 -5.01
CA LYS A 125 4.36 -7.52 -4.29
C LYS A 125 3.44 -8.54 -3.64
N ASN A 126 3.61 -9.83 -3.96
CA ASN A 126 2.89 -10.91 -3.31
C ASN A 126 3.07 -10.89 -1.79
N GLY A 127 1.98 -11.11 -1.06
CA GLY A 127 1.98 -11.09 0.41
C GLY A 127 2.08 -9.71 1.04
N HIS A 128 2.20 -8.62 0.26
CA HIS A 128 2.12 -7.27 0.81
C HIS A 128 0.68 -6.97 1.24
N ALA A 129 0.50 -6.35 2.41
CA ALA A 129 -0.82 -6.08 2.98
C ALA A 129 -1.79 -5.36 2.03
N GLU A 130 -1.32 -4.32 1.33
CA GLU A 130 -2.13 -3.61 0.33
C GLU A 130 -2.59 -4.57 -0.77
N VAL A 131 -1.68 -5.41 -1.31
CA VAL A 131 -2.00 -6.35 -2.38
C VAL A 131 -3.00 -7.41 -1.91
N LEU A 132 -2.87 -7.93 -0.69
CA LEU A 132 -3.84 -8.84 -0.09
C LEU A 132 -5.24 -8.19 0.00
N GLY A 133 -5.29 -6.92 0.41
CA GLY A 133 -6.52 -6.13 0.44
C GLY A 133 -7.15 -5.94 -0.94
N LEU A 134 -6.33 -5.74 -1.99
CA LEU A 134 -6.79 -5.60 -3.38
C LEU A 134 -7.28 -6.92 -3.96
N VAL A 135 -6.52 -8.01 -3.78
CA VAL A 135 -6.90 -9.37 -4.25
C VAL A 135 -8.20 -9.82 -3.59
N GLY A 136 -8.39 -9.50 -2.31
CA GLY A 136 -9.62 -9.79 -1.58
C GLY A 136 -10.87 -9.15 -2.19
N GLN A 137 -10.74 -8.04 -2.92
CA GLN A 137 -11.87 -7.40 -3.61
C GLN A 137 -12.42 -8.21 -4.80
N THR A 138 -11.70 -9.23 -5.23
CA THR A 138 -12.03 -10.10 -6.37
C THR A 138 -12.31 -11.54 -5.96
N ALA A 139 -12.70 -11.80 -4.73
CA ALA A 139 -12.85 -13.15 -4.18
C ALA A 139 -11.60 -14.04 -4.45
N GLN A 140 -10.41 -13.48 -4.35
CA GLN A 140 -9.10 -14.12 -4.60
C GLN A 140 -8.82 -14.49 -6.07
N HIS A 141 -9.59 -13.97 -7.05
CA HIS A 141 -9.40 -14.28 -8.47
C HIS A 141 -8.40 -13.35 -9.17
N ALA A 142 -7.99 -12.23 -8.56
CA ALA A 142 -7.01 -11.34 -9.18
C ALA A 142 -5.66 -12.03 -9.35
N ILE A 143 -5.00 -11.75 -10.47
CA ILE A 143 -3.66 -12.23 -10.80
C ILE A 143 -2.65 -11.18 -10.33
N VAL A 144 -1.74 -11.56 -9.46
CA VAL A 144 -0.66 -10.67 -9.02
C VAL A 144 0.56 -10.91 -9.89
N ILE A 145 1.07 -9.84 -10.49
CA ILE A 145 2.35 -9.82 -11.19
C ILE A 145 3.34 -8.98 -10.38
N GLU A 146 4.48 -9.55 -10.05
CA GLU A 146 5.47 -8.91 -9.17
C GLU A 146 6.59 -8.23 -9.96
N LYS A 147 6.92 -8.82 -11.10
CA LYS A 147 7.96 -8.39 -12.04
C LYS A 147 7.49 -8.52 -13.49
N PHE A 148 8.21 -7.88 -14.40
CA PHE A 148 7.88 -7.85 -15.84
C PHE A 148 7.69 -9.25 -16.44
N ASP A 149 8.51 -10.23 -16.08
CA ASP A 149 8.42 -11.57 -16.67
C ASP A 149 7.12 -12.30 -16.34
N ASP A 150 6.46 -11.95 -15.23
CA ASP A 150 5.20 -12.58 -14.83
C ASP A 150 4.05 -12.25 -15.81
N VAL A 151 4.17 -11.14 -16.56
CA VAL A 151 3.18 -10.70 -17.57
C VAL A 151 2.96 -11.76 -18.66
N LYS A 152 4.00 -12.52 -18.98
CA LYS A 152 3.96 -13.58 -20.02
C LYS A 152 2.99 -14.72 -19.71
N HIS A 153 2.54 -14.85 -18.47
CA HIS A 153 1.60 -15.88 -18.03
C HIS A 153 0.13 -15.46 -18.13
N LEU A 154 -0.16 -14.22 -18.57
CA LEU A 154 -1.51 -13.75 -18.78
C LEU A 154 -2.13 -14.37 -20.04
N ASP A 155 -3.44 -14.58 -20.02
CA ASP A 155 -4.19 -14.99 -21.21
C ASP A 155 -4.62 -13.77 -22.02
N PHE A 156 -3.90 -13.50 -23.10
CA PHE A 156 -4.16 -12.36 -23.98
C PHE A 156 -5.42 -12.49 -24.85
N ASN A 157 -6.12 -13.62 -24.79
CA ASN A 157 -7.42 -13.80 -25.46
C ASN A 157 -8.61 -13.36 -24.59
N ARG A 158 -8.36 -12.99 -23.34
CA ARG A 158 -9.38 -12.53 -22.40
C ARG A 158 -9.21 -11.05 -22.09
N ASN A 159 -10.30 -10.40 -21.70
CA ASN A 159 -10.23 -9.02 -21.20
C ASN A 159 -9.25 -8.90 -20.04
N ILE A 160 -8.42 -7.86 -20.05
CA ILE A 160 -7.43 -7.58 -19.00
C ILE A 160 -7.65 -6.17 -18.46
N TYR A 161 -7.79 -6.07 -17.13
CA TYR A 161 -7.86 -4.81 -16.39
C TYR A 161 -6.67 -4.75 -15.44
N LEU A 162 -5.69 -3.90 -15.77
CA LEU A 162 -4.43 -3.77 -15.05
C LEU A 162 -4.47 -2.62 -14.04
N TYR A 163 -4.14 -2.91 -12.81
CA TYR A 163 -3.95 -1.98 -11.70
C TYR A 163 -2.54 -2.10 -11.12
N SER A 164 -2.12 -1.09 -10.37
CA SER A 164 -0.84 -1.14 -9.64
C SER A 164 -1.05 -0.95 -8.15
N GLN A 165 -0.27 -1.67 -7.34
CA GLN A 165 -0.02 -1.29 -5.95
C GLN A 165 0.50 0.14 -5.91
N THR A 166 0.06 0.93 -4.92
CA THR A 166 0.29 2.38 -4.86
C THR A 166 1.76 2.79 -4.77
N THR A 167 2.66 1.84 -4.45
CA THR A 167 4.09 2.08 -4.20
C THR A 167 5.03 1.44 -5.24
N LYS A 168 4.52 1.00 -6.39
CA LYS A 168 5.33 0.43 -7.46
C LYS A 168 5.95 1.51 -8.37
N SER A 169 6.94 1.10 -9.17
CA SER A 169 7.59 1.96 -10.17
C SER A 169 6.64 2.29 -11.33
N LEU A 170 6.56 3.56 -11.69
CA LEU A 170 5.77 4.02 -12.83
C LEU A 170 6.36 3.54 -14.16
N ASP A 171 7.68 3.54 -14.29
CA ASP A 171 8.36 3.11 -15.52
C ASP A 171 8.15 1.62 -15.79
N GLU A 172 8.23 0.79 -14.73
CA GLU A 172 7.97 -0.64 -14.85
C GLU A 172 6.49 -0.91 -15.19
N PHE A 173 5.58 -0.12 -14.62
CA PHE A 173 4.16 -0.20 -14.94
C PHE A 173 3.88 0.15 -16.41
N HIS A 174 4.52 1.18 -16.97
CA HIS A 174 4.41 1.52 -18.37
C HIS A 174 4.95 0.41 -19.28
N ARG A 175 6.10 -0.18 -18.95
CA ARG A 175 6.64 -1.32 -19.72
C ARG A 175 5.66 -2.51 -19.76
N ILE A 176 4.95 -2.77 -18.65
CA ILE A 176 3.91 -3.79 -18.55
C ILE A 176 2.74 -3.45 -19.46
N ILE A 177 2.30 -2.20 -19.46
CA ILE A 177 1.21 -1.71 -20.33
C ILE A 177 1.57 -1.94 -21.80
N ASP A 178 2.75 -1.49 -22.25
CA ASP A 178 3.21 -1.61 -23.64
C ASP A 178 3.25 -3.07 -24.07
N TYR A 179 3.74 -3.95 -23.20
CA TYR A 179 3.79 -5.38 -23.49
C TYR A 179 2.40 -5.99 -23.66
N ILE A 180 1.48 -5.74 -22.73
CA ILE A 180 0.10 -6.27 -22.82
C ILE A 180 -0.58 -5.72 -24.07
N GLN A 181 -0.42 -4.43 -24.35
CA GLN A 181 -1.03 -3.77 -25.51
C GLN A 181 -0.56 -4.35 -26.84
N SER A 182 0.69 -4.78 -26.92
CA SER A 182 1.25 -5.40 -28.12
C SER A 182 0.89 -6.89 -28.31
N HIS A 183 0.34 -7.54 -27.28
CA HIS A 183 0.02 -8.99 -27.31
C HIS A 183 -1.47 -9.29 -27.17
N ILE A 184 -2.29 -8.34 -26.76
CA ILE A 184 -3.72 -8.53 -26.57
C ILE A 184 -4.40 -8.89 -27.89
N ALA A 185 -5.25 -9.88 -27.88
CA ALA A 185 -6.00 -10.31 -29.06
C ALA A 185 -6.99 -9.20 -29.51
N PRO A 186 -7.26 -9.08 -30.83
CA PRO A 186 -8.22 -8.07 -31.34
C PRO A 186 -9.63 -8.20 -30.79
N THR A 187 -9.99 -9.38 -30.30
CA THR A 187 -11.30 -9.70 -29.70
C THR A 187 -11.39 -9.39 -28.21
N ALA A 188 -10.26 -9.10 -27.55
CA ALA A 188 -10.19 -8.83 -26.12
C ALA A 188 -9.95 -7.34 -25.85
N THR A 189 -10.42 -6.89 -24.69
CA THR A 189 -10.25 -5.51 -24.25
C THR A 189 -9.10 -5.43 -23.24
N PHE A 190 -8.19 -4.48 -23.43
CA PHE A 190 -7.19 -4.10 -22.43
C PHE A 190 -7.46 -2.70 -21.90
N ARG A 191 -7.47 -2.56 -20.59
CA ARG A 191 -7.47 -1.25 -19.90
C ARG A 191 -6.48 -1.25 -18.77
N SER A 192 -5.68 -0.21 -18.69
CA SER A 192 -4.77 0.05 -17.57
C SER A 192 -5.25 1.24 -16.75
N PHE A 193 -5.01 1.17 -15.46
CA PHE A 193 -5.35 2.23 -14.51
C PHE A 193 -4.10 2.57 -13.71
N ASP A 194 -3.55 3.76 -13.94
CA ASP A 194 -2.45 4.26 -13.14
C ASP A 194 -2.96 4.59 -11.75
N THR A 195 -2.71 3.67 -10.83
CA THR A 195 -3.11 3.74 -9.43
C THR A 195 -1.94 3.95 -8.48
N ILE A 196 -0.75 4.26 -9.04
CA ILE A 196 0.44 4.63 -8.26
C ILE A 196 0.19 5.95 -7.54
N CYS A 197 0.48 6.00 -6.24
CA CYS A 197 0.27 7.19 -5.44
C CYS A 197 1.16 8.34 -5.90
N ARG A 198 0.59 9.51 -6.19
CA ARG A 198 1.35 10.68 -6.65
C ARG A 198 2.39 11.16 -5.64
N GLN A 199 2.14 11.00 -4.34
CA GLN A 199 3.16 11.29 -3.33
C GLN A 199 4.36 10.36 -3.41
N VAL A 200 4.17 9.12 -3.85
CA VAL A 200 5.26 8.17 -4.10
C VAL A 200 5.94 8.50 -5.42
N ALA A 201 5.18 8.63 -6.52
CA ALA A 201 5.72 8.90 -7.85
C ALA A 201 6.54 10.21 -7.91
N ASN A 202 6.09 11.25 -7.21
CA ASN A 202 6.76 12.57 -7.22
C ASN A 202 7.93 12.65 -6.22
N ARG A 203 8.10 11.69 -5.33
CA ARG A 203 9.13 11.75 -4.28
C ARG A 203 10.54 11.77 -4.86
N MET A 204 10.83 10.90 -5.84
CA MET A 204 12.15 10.84 -6.46
C MET A 204 12.52 12.13 -7.21
N PRO A 205 11.67 12.66 -8.11
CA PRO A 205 11.92 13.97 -8.73
C PRO A 205 12.13 15.10 -7.72
N ASN A 206 11.33 15.14 -6.65
CA ASN A 206 11.44 16.19 -5.63
C ASN A 206 12.76 16.09 -4.84
N ILE A 207 13.18 14.88 -4.44
CA ILE A 207 14.46 14.68 -3.75
C ILE A 207 15.63 15.02 -4.69
N ALA A 208 15.57 14.63 -5.96
CA ALA A 208 16.60 14.97 -6.94
C ALA A 208 16.72 16.50 -7.12
N GLU A 209 15.60 17.22 -7.14
CA GLU A 209 15.61 18.68 -7.22
C GLU A 209 16.18 19.31 -5.93
N PHE A 210 15.75 18.84 -4.76
CA PHE A 210 16.29 19.29 -3.47
C PHE A 210 17.81 19.06 -3.40
N ALA A 211 18.29 17.91 -3.84
CA ALA A 211 19.70 17.54 -3.80
C ALA A 211 20.59 18.46 -4.63
N LYS A 212 20.11 19.05 -5.74
CA LYS A 212 20.90 19.98 -6.56
C LYS A 212 21.33 21.25 -5.83
N HIS A 213 20.68 21.58 -4.74
CA HIS A 213 20.92 22.81 -3.96
C HIS A 213 21.74 22.58 -2.68
N HIS A 214 22.27 21.36 -2.47
CA HIS A 214 22.96 20.97 -1.24
C HIS A 214 24.23 20.16 -1.55
N ASP A 215 25.30 20.42 -0.81
CA ASP A 215 26.60 19.71 -0.97
C ASP A 215 26.55 18.29 -0.44
N VAL A 216 25.72 18.03 0.59
CA VAL A 216 25.56 16.74 1.26
C VAL A 216 24.08 16.47 1.56
N ILE A 217 23.61 15.28 1.21
CA ILE A 217 22.27 14.82 1.54
C ILE A 217 22.34 13.72 2.60
N LEU A 218 21.68 13.93 3.72
CA LEU A 218 21.46 12.91 4.73
C LEU A 218 20.05 12.34 4.60
N PHE A 219 19.95 11.09 4.16
CA PHE A 219 18.67 10.40 4.01
C PHE A 219 18.43 9.42 5.17
N VAL A 220 17.37 9.66 5.93
CA VAL A 220 16.99 8.81 7.07
C VAL A 220 15.70 8.04 6.74
N SER A 221 15.74 6.72 6.82
CA SER A 221 14.56 5.87 6.61
C SER A 221 14.58 4.62 7.49
N GLY A 222 13.41 4.01 7.67
CA GLY A 222 13.30 2.70 8.31
C GLY A 222 13.87 1.58 7.44
N ARG A 223 14.56 0.60 8.03
CA ARG A 223 15.17 -0.54 7.30
C ARG A 223 14.17 -1.36 6.46
N LYS A 224 12.90 -1.41 6.87
CA LYS A 224 11.82 -2.13 6.17
C LYS A 224 11.06 -1.25 5.16
N SER A 225 11.37 0.05 5.09
CA SER A 225 10.69 0.99 4.20
C SER A 225 10.94 0.67 2.73
N SER A 226 9.90 0.42 1.96
CA SER A 226 9.98 0.23 0.50
C SER A 226 10.46 1.52 -0.19
N ASN A 227 9.92 2.67 0.21
CA ASN A 227 10.35 3.97 -0.29
C ASN A 227 11.83 4.25 0.02
N GLY A 228 12.29 3.90 1.25
CA GLY A 228 13.70 4.08 1.64
C GLY A 228 14.67 3.26 0.80
N LYS A 229 14.27 2.04 0.42
CA LYS A 229 15.08 1.18 -0.45
C LYS A 229 15.15 1.71 -1.88
N GLU A 230 14.06 2.22 -2.41
CA GLU A 230 13.98 2.78 -3.76
C GLU A 230 14.83 4.05 -3.87
N ILE A 231 14.68 4.98 -2.93
CA ILE A 231 15.45 6.22 -2.89
C ILE A 231 16.95 5.93 -2.68
N GLY A 232 17.31 5.01 -1.79
CA GLY A 232 18.71 4.66 -1.53
C GLY A 232 19.43 4.02 -2.72
N ARG A 233 18.71 3.36 -3.64
CA ARG A 233 19.29 2.79 -4.87
C ARG A 233 19.66 3.84 -5.92
N ALA A 234 19.01 4.99 -5.90
CA ALA A 234 19.24 6.05 -6.90
C ALA A 234 20.52 6.85 -6.65
N HIS A 235 21.26 6.59 -5.57
CA HIS A 235 22.39 7.40 -5.10
C HIS A 235 23.68 6.59 -4.90
N VAL A 236 23.79 5.41 -5.49
CA VAL A 236 25.01 4.59 -5.49
C VAL A 236 25.63 4.54 -6.88
#